data_01ba22d284b82af2f362ea1693409a4b
#
_entry.id   01ba22d284b82af2f362ea1693409a4b
#
_cell.length_a   1.000
_cell.length_b   1.000
_cell.length_c   1.000
_cell.angle_alpha   90.00
_cell.angle_beta   90.00
_cell.angle_gamma   90.00
#
_symmetry.space_group_name_H-M   'P 1'
#
loop_
_entity.id
_entity.type
_entity.pdbx_description
1 polymer ?
#
loop_
_entity_poly.entity_id
_entity_poly.type
_entity_poly.pdbx_seq_one_letter_code
_entity_poly.pdbx_strand_id
1 'polypeptide(L)'
;MSPNEQTALEDVAGRALLVDEMAVLGPLVEVRNDVAIATLLSVGRTRLVSRTITARGVRGALSIPDAMRFLNLLRDTAESAGVPDWLINVLATTTEVAVADYPAYRDTFACAHDWLQQAAGLDLGDPTTRAGLDLIAASDQEKFGATVATLKALAEHPDPIPFDRVSAALNKAQGLMTL
;
A
#
# COMPACT_ATOMS: atom_id res chain seq x y z
N MET A 1 -26.13 14.59 -11.36
CA MET A 1 -25.49 14.70 -10.02
C MET A 1 -25.19 16.18 -9.74
N SER A 2 -25.64 16.73 -8.64
CA SER A 2 -25.40 18.12 -8.20
C SER A 2 -23.98 18.28 -7.60
N PRO A 3 -23.44 19.52 -7.48
CA PRO A 3 -22.16 19.74 -6.82
C PRO A 3 -22.12 19.23 -5.35
N ASN A 4 -23.22 19.36 -4.62
CA ASN A 4 -23.28 18.88 -3.24
C ASN A 4 -23.22 17.34 -3.16
N GLU A 5 -23.88 16.64 -4.07
CA GLU A 5 -23.83 15.18 -4.17
C GLU A 5 -22.43 14.69 -4.57
N GLN A 6 -21.78 15.39 -5.50
CA GLN A 6 -20.40 15.10 -5.86
C GLN A 6 -19.48 15.23 -4.65
N THR A 7 -19.51 16.36 -3.95
CA THR A 7 -18.69 16.57 -2.74
C THR A 7 -18.97 15.49 -1.69
N ALA A 8 -20.24 15.12 -1.49
CA ALA A 8 -20.60 14.08 -0.52
C ALA A 8 -20.02 12.70 -0.90
N LEU A 9 -20.00 12.36 -2.19
CA LEU A 9 -19.41 11.11 -2.66
C LEU A 9 -17.88 11.13 -2.62
N GLU A 10 -17.24 12.27 -2.90
CA GLU A 10 -15.79 12.48 -2.73
C GLU A 10 -15.36 12.31 -1.27
N ASP A 11 -16.14 12.84 -0.32
CA ASP A 11 -15.92 12.64 1.11
C ASP A 11 -16.02 11.16 1.51
N VAL A 12 -17.02 10.44 0.98
CA VAL A 12 -17.18 8.99 1.21
C VAL A 12 -16.02 8.20 0.58
N ALA A 13 -15.62 8.55 -0.63
CA ALA A 13 -14.52 7.91 -1.34
C ALA A 13 -13.17 8.23 -0.71
N GLY A 14 -13.05 9.38 -0.01
CA GLY A 14 -11.78 9.89 0.53
C GLY A 14 -10.83 10.40 -0.54
N ARG A 15 -11.35 10.73 -1.73
CA ARG A 15 -10.60 11.26 -2.89
C ARG A 15 -11.52 11.99 -3.85
N ALA A 16 -10.95 12.83 -4.72
CA ALA A 16 -11.68 13.39 -5.85
C ALA A 16 -12.18 12.28 -6.82
N LEU A 17 -13.35 12.50 -7.39
CA LEU A 17 -13.90 11.61 -8.42
C LEU A 17 -13.30 11.95 -9.79
N LEU A 18 -13.00 10.92 -10.56
CA LEU A 18 -12.56 11.09 -11.95
C LEU A 18 -13.73 11.44 -12.86
N VAL A 19 -13.46 12.09 -13.99
CA VAL A 19 -14.48 12.50 -14.95
C VAL A 19 -15.30 11.30 -15.45
N ASP A 20 -14.64 10.20 -15.74
CA ASP A 20 -15.27 8.97 -16.21
C ASP A 20 -16.14 8.33 -15.11
N GLU A 21 -15.68 8.39 -13.85
CA GLU A 21 -16.47 7.94 -12.70
C GLU A 21 -17.73 8.77 -12.52
N MET A 22 -17.62 10.10 -12.64
CA MET A 22 -18.78 10.99 -12.54
C MET A 22 -19.84 10.71 -13.60
N ALA A 23 -19.41 10.36 -14.82
CA ALA A 23 -20.33 10.00 -15.89
C ALA A 23 -21.13 8.72 -15.59
N VAL A 24 -20.54 7.76 -14.90
CA VAL A 24 -21.21 6.51 -14.47
C VAL A 24 -22.04 6.72 -13.21
N LEU A 25 -21.53 7.50 -12.26
CA LEU A 25 -22.20 7.75 -10.97
C LEU A 25 -23.46 8.62 -11.11
N GLY A 26 -23.46 9.58 -12.03
CA GLY A 26 -24.57 10.51 -12.22
C GLY A 26 -25.93 9.81 -12.35
N PRO A 27 -26.12 8.90 -13.31
CA PRO A 27 -27.36 8.14 -13.46
C PRO A 27 -27.72 7.28 -12.23
N LEU A 28 -26.72 6.72 -11.54
CA LEU A 28 -26.95 5.91 -10.33
C LEU A 28 -27.44 6.75 -9.15
N VAL A 29 -26.93 7.98 -9.01
CA VAL A 29 -27.41 8.94 -8.00
C VAL A 29 -28.85 9.33 -8.25
N GLU A 30 -29.23 9.58 -9.52
CA GLU A 30 -30.61 9.94 -9.89
C GLU A 30 -31.62 8.85 -9.54
N VAL A 31 -31.28 7.59 -9.72
CA VAL A 31 -32.14 6.45 -9.38
C VAL A 31 -31.90 5.91 -7.97
N ARG A 32 -31.04 6.54 -7.17
CA ARG A 32 -30.70 6.16 -5.79
C ARG A 32 -30.26 4.69 -5.67
N ASN A 33 -29.41 4.26 -6.60
CA ASN A 33 -28.81 2.93 -6.52
C ASN A 33 -27.54 2.97 -5.66
N ASP A 34 -27.73 3.18 -4.36
CA ASP A 34 -26.65 3.40 -3.39
C ASP A 34 -25.70 2.18 -3.27
N VAL A 35 -26.21 0.97 -3.55
CA VAL A 35 -25.41 -0.27 -3.60
C VAL A 35 -24.45 -0.26 -4.78
N ALA A 36 -24.91 0.11 -5.97
CA ALA A 36 -24.06 0.20 -7.14
C ALA A 36 -23.02 1.32 -7.00
N ILE A 37 -23.41 2.46 -6.42
CA ILE A 37 -22.51 3.57 -6.10
C ILE A 37 -21.42 3.10 -5.14
N ALA A 38 -21.78 2.45 -4.03
CA ALA A 38 -20.84 1.92 -3.05
C ALA A 38 -19.87 0.91 -3.69
N THR A 39 -20.36 0.04 -4.56
CA THR A 39 -19.57 -0.94 -5.29
C THR A 39 -18.53 -0.26 -6.19
N LEU A 40 -18.94 0.74 -6.97
CA LEU A 40 -18.03 1.50 -7.85
C LEU A 40 -16.97 2.25 -7.07
N LEU A 41 -17.36 2.96 -6.01
CA LEU A 41 -16.44 3.71 -5.15
C LEU A 41 -15.47 2.80 -4.37
N SER A 42 -15.79 1.52 -4.24
CA SER A 42 -14.97 0.52 -3.57
C SER A 42 -13.89 -0.10 -4.48
N VAL A 43 -13.98 0.10 -5.79
CA VAL A 43 -13.03 -0.51 -6.74
C VAL A 43 -11.60 -0.05 -6.42
N GLY A 44 -10.71 -1.02 -6.22
CA GLY A 44 -9.31 -0.76 -5.91
C GLY A 44 -9.03 -0.23 -4.50
N ARG A 45 -10.05 -0.07 -3.65
CA ARG A 45 -9.83 0.32 -2.25
C ARG A 45 -9.29 -0.83 -1.45
N THR A 46 -8.18 -0.57 -0.77
CA THR A 46 -7.61 -1.49 0.20
C THR A 46 -7.29 -0.74 1.49
N ARG A 47 -7.30 -1.47 2.59
CA ARG A 47 -6.75 -1.01 3.87
C ARG A 47 -5.56 -1.86 4.24
N LEU A 48 -4.59 -1.24 4.87
CA LEU A 48 -3.45 -1.96 5.42
C LEU A 48 -3.88 -2.67 6.70
N VAL A 49 -3.45 -3.91 6.84
CA VAL A 49 -3.59 -4.69 8.06
C VAL A 49 -2.21 -5.17 8.49
N SER A 50 -2.00 -5.32 9.80
CA SER A 50 -0.80 -5.96 10.32
C SER A 50 -0.74 -7.40 9.77
N ARG A 51 0.32 -7.70 9.04
CA ARG A 51 0.58 -9.01 8.46
C ARG A 51 2.04 -9.36 8.59
N THR A 52 2.36 -10.18 9.57
CA THR A 52 3.74 -10.63 9.78
C THR A 52 4.12 -11.74 8.80
N ILE A 53 5.35 -11.68 8.30
CA ILE A 53 5.94 -12.69 7.44
C ILE A 53 7.33 -13.06 7.97
N THR A 54 7.66 -14.34 7.91
CA THR A 54 9.00 -14.87 8.20
C THR A 54 9.74 -15.22 6.91
N ALA A 55 11.03 -15.54 6.99
CA ALA A 55 11.79 -16.02 5.85
C ALA A 55 11.15 -17.26 5.19
N ARG A 56 10.51 -18.14 5.98
CA ARG A 56 9.73 -19.27 5.46
C ARG A 56 8.48 -18.79 4.71
N GLY A 57 7.80 -17.77 5.25
CA GLY A 57 6.64 -17.15 4.61
C GLY A 57 6.99 -16.50 3.28
N VAL A 58 8.13 -15.79 3.20
CA VAL A 58 8.66 -15.21 1.95
C VAL A 58 8.86 -16.29 0.90
N ARG A 59 9.47 -17.43 1.27
CA ARG A 59 9.65 -18.59 0.35
C ARG A 59 8.34 -19.23 -0.08
N GLY A 60 7.29 -19.11 0.72
CA GLY A 60 5.95 -19.62 0.38
C GLY A 60 5.13 -18.66 -0.49
N ALA A 61 5.40 -17.36 -0.41
CA ALA A 61 4.67 -16.32 -1.12
C ALA A 61 5.25 -15.99 -2.51
N LEU A 62 6.54 -16.25 -2.71
CA LEU A 62 7.28 -15.91 -3.93
C LEU A 62 7.77 -17.16 -4.66
N SER A 63 8.18 -16.99 -5.92
CA SER A 63 8.96 -18.03 -6.60
C SER A 63 10.29 -18.27 -5.87
N ILE A 64 10.86 -19.48 -5.96
CA ILE A 64 12.13 -19.80 -5.29
C ILE A 64 13.25 -18.82 -5.70
N PRO A 65 13.46 -18.50 -6.99
CA PRO A 65 14.49 -17.54 -7.40
C PRO A 65 14.28 -16.15 -6.80
N ASP A 66 13.04 -15.66 -6.79
CA ASP A 66 12.73 -14.32 -6.27
C ASP A 66 12.86 -14.25 -4.75
N ALA A 67 12.38 -15.27 -4.05
CA ALA A 67 12.55 -15.39 -2.60
C ALA A 67 14.03 -15.41 -2.21
N MET A 68 14.84 -16.21 -2.91
CA MET A 68 16.27 -16.29 -2.63
C MET A 68 16.99 -14.99 -2.95
N ARG A 69 16.65 -14.32 -4.04
CA ARG A 69 17.21 -13.01 -4.42
C ARG A 69 16.91 -11.95 -3.37
N PHE A 70 15.66 -11.87 -2.92
CA PHE A 70 15.22 -10.93 -1.90
C PHE A 70 15.91 -11.19 -0.54
N LEU A 71 15.90 -12.45 -0.08
CA LEU A 71 16.51 -12.83 1.20
C LEU A 71 18.04 -12.65 1.20
N ASN A 72 18.70 -12.94 0.07
CA ASN A 72 20.13 -12.71 -0.07
C ASN A 72 20.48 -11.22 -0.04
N LEU A 73 19.69 -10.35 -0.69
CA LEU A 73 19.90 -8.91 -0.64
C LEU A 73 19.88 -8.40 0.82
N LEU A 74 18.91 -8.83 1.61
CA LEU A 74 18.80 -8.43 3.02
C LEU A 74 19.97 -8.99 3.86
N ARG A 75 20.32 -10.27 3.67
CA ARG A 75 21.45 -10.89 4.35
C ARG A 75 22.77 -10.18 4.01
N ASP A 76 23.04 -9.98 2.74
CA ASP A 76 24.28 -9.37 2.28
C ASP A 76 24.39 -7.91 2.77
N THR A 77 23.25 -7.22 2.91
CA THR A 77 23.17 -5.90 3.54
C THR A 77 23.47 -5.97 5.05
N ALA A 78 22.93 -6.95 5.74
CA ALA A 78 23.14 -7.14 7.19
C ALA A 78 24.61 -7.51 7.49
N GLU A 79 25.24 -8.34 6.65
CA GLU A 79 26.62 -8.79 6.79
C GLU A 79 27.65 -7.76 6.29
N SER A 80 27.23 -6.72 5.58
CA SER A 80 28.11 -5.69 5.05
C SER A 80 28.75 -4.87 6.18
N ALA A 81 30.07 -4.62 6.07
CA ALA A 81 30.78 -3.76 7.01
C ALA A 81 30.43 -2.27 6.89
N GLY A 82 29.79 -1.86 5.79
CA GLY A 82 29.37 -0.49 5.52
C GLY A 82 28.04 -0.44 4.79
N VAL A 83 27.65 0.73 4.31
CA VAL A 83 26.46 0.89 3.48
C VAL A 83 26.72 0.30 2.10
N PRO A 84 25.93 -0.67 1.62
CA PRO A 84 26.14 -1.27 0.30
C PRO A 84 25.86 -0.27 -0.84
N ASP A 85 26.57 -0.43 -1.97
CA ASP A 85 26.44 0.46 -3.13
C ASP A 85 25.01 0.58 -3.66
N TRP A 86 24.23 -0.52 -3.66
CA TRP A 86 22.85 -0.48 -4.09
C TRP A 86 22.02 0.48 -3.25
N LEU A 87 22.25 0.49 -1.93
CA LEU A 87 21.50 1.35 -0.99
C LEU A 87 21.97 2.81 -1.11
N ILE A 88 23.28 3.04 -1.27
CA ILE A 88 23.81 4.39 -1.55
C ILE A 88 23.16 4.96 -2.82
N ASN A 89 23.15 4.19 -3.90
CA ASN A 89 22.61 4.64 -5.18
C ASN A 89 21.13 4.96 -5.10
N VAL A 90 20.31 4.12 -4.45
CA VAL A 90 18.88 4.36 -4.35
C VAL A 90 18.57 5.55 -3.44
N LEU A 91 19.25 5.69 -2.31
CA LEU A 91 19.06 6.84 -1.41
C LEU A 91 19.45 8.17 -2.08
N ALA A 92 20.53 8.17 -2.85
CA ALA A 92 20.97 9.36 -3.58
C ALA A 92 19.99 9.80 -4.69
N THR A 93 19.19 8.89 -5.23
CA THR A 93 18.29 9.16 -6.37
C THR A 93 16.82 9.30 -5.99
N THR A 94 16.39 8.70 -4.89
CA THR A 94 14.96 8.59 -4.54
C THR A 94 14.56 9.38 -3.30
N THR A 95 15.51 9.84 -2.50
CA THR A 95 15.23 10.48 -1.22
C THR A 95 16.10 11.73 -1.01
N GLU A 96 15.59 12.70 -0.28
CA GLU A 96 16.37 13.87 0.19
C GLU A 96 17.13 13.58 1.50
N VAL A 97 17.60 12.34 1.65
CA VAL A 97 18.29 11.90 2.86
C VAL A 97 19.74 12.35 2.86
N ALA A 98 20.19 12.92 3.96
CA ALA A 98 21.60 13.29 4.11
C ALA A 98 22.49 12.04 4.13
N VAL A 99 23.66 12.12 3.51
CA VAL A 99 24.63 10.99 3.45
C VAL A 99 25.00 10.48 4.86
N ALA A 100 24.99 11.35 5.87
CA ALA A 100 25.25 11.00 7.25
C ALA A 100 24.23 9.99 7.82
N ASP A 101 23.01 9.93 7.27
CA ASP A 101 21.93 9.07 7.73
C ASP A 101 21.91 7.69 7.02
N TYR A 102 22.69 7.48 5.99
CA TYR A 102 22.75 6.22 5.23
C TYR A 102 23.04 4.99 6.11
N PRO A 103 23.92 5.06 7.13
CA PRO A 103 24.12 3.93 8.05
C PRO A 103 22.85 3.51 8.78
N ALA A 104 21.98 4.45 9.18
CA ALA A 104 20.71 4.13 9.84
C ALA A 104 19.76 3.34 8.94
N TYR A 105 19.74 3.64 7.64
CA TYR A 105 18.99 2.84 6.66
C TYR A 105 19.55 1.43 6.53
N ARG A 106 20.87 1.28 6.43
CA ARG A 106 21.53 -0.04 6.42
C ARG A 106 21.16 -0.84 7.66
N ASP A 107 21.18 -0.24 8.84
CA ASP A 107 20.81 -0.90 10.10
C ASP A 107 19.32 -1.29 10.14
N THR A 108 18.45 -0.50 9.53
CA THR A 108 17.02 -0.86 9.35
C THR A 108 16.88 -2.14 8.52
N PHE A 109 17.62 -2.29 7.41
CA PHE A 109 17.61 -3.52 6.60
C PHE A 109 18.23 -4.71 7.33
N ALA A 110 19.28 -4.49 8.14
CA ALA A 110 19.87 -5.53 8.98
C ALA A 110 18.85 -6.03 10.02
N CYS A 111 18.13 -5.12 10.70
CA CYS A 111 17.04 -5.48 11.61
C CYS A 111 15.91 -6.23 10.89
N ALA A 112 15.53 -5.81 9.68
CA ALA A 112 14.51 -6.51 8.90
C ALA A 112 14.94 -7.94 8.56
N HIS A 113 16.21 -8.17 8.21
CA HIS A 113 16.76 -9.51 8.03
C HIS A 113 16.61 -10.34 9.30
N ASP A 114 17.01 -9.80 10.45
CA ASP A 114 16.95 -10.51 11.73
C ASP A 114 15.50 -10.83 12.13
N TRP A 115 14.55 -9.92 11.95
CA TRP A 115 13.14 -10.17 12.21
C TRP A 115 12.57 -11.26 11.31
N LEU A 116 12.96 -11.34 10.05
CA LEU A 116 12.53 -12.43 9.16
C LEU A 116 13.01 -13.81 9.64
N GLN A 117 14.11 -13.89 10.40
CA GLN A 117 14.60 -15.14 10.99
C GLN A 117 13.89 -15.50 12.30
N GLN A 118 13.19 -14.55 12.93
CA GLN A 118 12.46 -14.76 14.17
C GLN A 118 11.03 -15.24 13.92
N ALA A 119 10.43 -15.87 14.94
CA ALA A 119 9.04 -16.33 14.87
C ALA A 119 8.02 -15.17 14.76
N ALA A 120 8.35 -14.00 15.32
CA ALA A 120 7.52 -12.80 15.22
C ALA A 120 7.42 -12.28 13.78
N GLY A 121 8.49 -12.43 13.00
CA GLY A 121 8.52 -12.01 11.61
C GLY A 121 8.58 -10.50 11.41
N LEU A 122 8.48 -10.08 10.15
CA LEU A 122 8.44 -8.68 9.70
C LEU A 122 6.99 -8.29 9.38
N ASP A 123 6.48 -7.19 9.93
CA ASP A 123 5.13 -6.72 9.63
C ASP A 123 5.09 -5.95 8.30
N LEU A 124 4.45 -6.54 7.30
CA LEU A 124 4.26 -5.96 5.97
C LEU A 124 3.24 -4.80 5.93
N GLY A 125 2.43 -4.65 6.99
CA GLY A 125 1.50 -3.53 7.15
C GLY A 125 2.15 -2.29 7.76
N ASP A 126 3.34 -2.43 8.36
CA ASP A 126 4.06 -1.32 8.97
C ASP A 126 4.57 -0.33 7.92
N PRO A 127 4.33 0.99 8.09
CA PRO A 127 4.77 2.00 7.11
C PRO A 127 6.28 2.03 6.88
N THR A 128 7.09 1.81 7.90
CA THR A 128 8.56 1.81 7.79
C THR A 128 9.04 0.61 6.99
N THR A 129 8.46 -0.57 7.25
CA THR A 129 8.70 -1.79 6.45
C THR A 129 8.35 -1.55 4.99
N ARG A 130 7.20 -0.94 4.71
CA ARG A 130 6.75 -0.65 3.34
C ARG A 130 7.67 0.32 2.62
N ALA A 131 8.11 1.38 3.30
CA ALA A 131 9.09 2.32 2.75
C ALA A 131 10.41 1.61 2.42
N GLY A 132 10.90 0.72 3.28
CA GLY A 132 12.07 -0.10 3.00
C GLY A 132 11.89 -1.01 1.78
N LEU A 133 10.72 -1.63 1.63
CA LEU A 133 10.40 -2.43 0.44
C LEU A 133 10.40 -1.57 -0.83
N ASP A 134 9.89 -0.33 -0.76
CA ASP A 134 9.91 0.60 -1.91
C ASP A 134 11.34 0.96 -2.33
N LEU A 135 12.26 1.14 -1.39
CA LEU A 135 13.68 1.34 -1.69
C LEU A 135 14.30 0.12 -2.39
N ILE A 136 13.95 -1.09 -1.97
CA ILE A 136 14.40 -2.31 -2.65
C ILE A 136 13.88 -2.35 -4.09
N ALA A 137 12.59 -2.06 -4.32
CA ALA A 137 12.02 -2.01 -5.65
C ALA A 137 12.70 -0.93 -6.52
N ALA A 138 12.96 0.25 -5.95
CA ALA A 138 13.61 1.36 -6.65
C ALA A 138 15.08 1.06 -7.00
N SER A 139 15.75 0.21 -6.24
CA SER A 139 17.15 -0.16 -6.52
C SER A 139 17.31 -0.95 -7.83
N ASP A 140 16.33 -1.78 -8.16
CA ASP A 140 16.27 -2.52 -9.43
C ASP A 140 14.82 -2.97 -9.66
N GLN A 141 14.06 -2.12 -10.34
CA GLN A 141 12.63 -2.32 -10.58
C GLN A 141 12.34 -3.59 -11.38
N GLU A 142 13.22 -3.95 -12.29
CA GLU A 142 13.06 -5.16 -13.12
C GLU A 142 13.19 -6.43 -12.28
N LYS A 143 14.14 -6.44 -11.34
CA LYS A 143 14.40 -7.61 -10.47
C LYS A 143 13.50 -7.69 -9.26
N PHE A 144 13.15 -6.55 -8.64
CA PHE A 144 12.47 -6.54 -7.35
C PHE A 144 11.06 -5.97 -7.38
N GLY A 145 10.66 -5.24 -8.43
CA GLY A 145 9.35 -4.60 -8.49
C GLY A 145 8.19 -5.56 -8.26
N ALA A 146 8.14 -6.67 -8.99
CA ALA A 146 7.09 -7.68 -8.84
C ALA A 146 7.14 -8.40 -7.47
N THR A 147 8.34 -8.67 -6.96
CA THR A 147 8.58 -9.28 -5.65
C THR A 147 8.03 -8.40 -4.54
N VAL A 148 8.36 -7.12 -4.54
CA VAL A 148 7.90 -6.14 -3.55
C VAL A 148 6.39 -5.96 -3.65
N ALA A 149 5.83 -5.83 -4.85
CA ALA A 149 4.38 -5.73 -5.05
C ALA A 149 3.64 -6.93 -4.45
N THR A 150 4.13 -8.14 -4.68
CA THR A 150 3.55 -9.37 -4.11
C THR A 150 3.60 -9.36 -2.59
N LEU A 151 4.73 -8.99 -1.98
CA LEU A 151 4.85 -8.92 -0.52
C LEU A 151 3.92 -7.86 0.08
N LYS A 152 3.85 -6.66 -0.52
CA LYS A 152 2.99 -5.58 -0.05
C LYS A 152 1.50 -5.96 -0.12
N ALA A 153 1.09 -6.68 -1.18
CA ALA A 153 -0.28 -7.14 -1.36
C ALA A 153 -0.75 -8.10 -0.26
N LEU A 154 0.15 -8.82 0.40
CA LEU A 154 -0.22 -9.71 1.52
C LEU A 154 -0.81 -8.97 2.72
N ALA A 155 -0.47 -7.70 2.93
CA ALA A 155 -1.00 -6.85 3.99
C ALA A 155 -2.12 -5.91 3.51
N GLU A 156 -2.56 -6.02 2.25
CA GLU A 156 -3.63 -5.22 1.67
C GLU A 156 -4.92 -6.02 1.62
N HIS A 157 -5.91 -5.58 2.38
CA HIS A 157 -7.22 -6.20 2.40
C HIS A 157 -8.24 -5.28 1.74
N PRO A 158 -9.23 -5.82 1.02
CA PRO A 158 -10.33 -5.03 0.49
C PRO A 158 -10.97 -4.17 1.58
N ASP A 159 -11.23 -2.90 1.25
CA ASP A 159 -11.91 -1.94 2.13
C ASP A 159 -13.18 -1.42 1.45
N PRO A 160 -14.23 -2.26 1.34
CA PRO A 160 -15.45 -1.88 0.66
C PRO A 160 -16.18 -0.77 1.45
N ILE A 161 -16.69 0.20 0.70
CA ILE A 161 -17.54 1.25 1.26
C ILE A 161 -18.92 0.64 1.51
N PRO A 162 -19.47 0.70 2.76
CA PRO A 162 -20.82 0.27 3.03
C PRO A 162 -21.82 1.16 2.32
N PHE A 163 -22.91 0.58 1.76
CA PHE A 163 -23.91 1.34 1.02
C PHE A 163 -24.69 2.33 1.90
N ASP A 164 -24.85 2.02 3.18
CA ASP A 164 -25.50 2.89 4.16
C ASP A 164 -24.72 4.21 4.37
N ARG A 165 -23.38 4.16 4.27
CA ARG A 165 -22.53 5.36 4.29
C ARG A 165 -22.78 6.24 3.06
N VAL A 166 -22.96 5.64 1.89
CA VAL A 166 -23.34 6.34 0.66
C VAL A 166 -24.73 6.94 0.80
N SER A 167 -25.70 6.16 1.27
CA SER A 167 -27.08 6.61 1.51
C SER A 167 -27.13 7.81 2.46
N ALA A 168 -26.42 7.75 3.57
CA ALA A 168 -26.35 8.84 4.56
C ALA A 168 -25.76 10.12 3.95
N ALA A 169 -24.67 9.99 3.18
CA ALA A 169 -24.02 11.13 2.54
C ALA A 169 -24.92 11.80 1.49
N LEU A 170 -25.58 11.03 0.63
CA LEU A 170 -26.51 11.54 -0.37
C LEU A 170 -27.76 12.15 0.26
N ASN A 171 -28.32 11.55 1.30
CA ASN A 171 -29.46 12.12 2.03
C ASN A 171 -29.10 13.49 2.62
N LYS A 172 -27.92 13.62 3.22
CA LYS A 172 -27.41 14.89 3.73
C LYS A 172 -27.24 15.92 2.60
N ALA A 173 -26.66 15.53 1.47
CA ALA A 173 -26.41 16.41 0.33
C ALA A 173 -27.72 16.91 -0.32
N GLN A 174 -28.77 16.09 -0.28
CA GLN A 174 -30.09 16.39 -0.80
C GLN A 174 -31.01 17.10 0.22
N GLY A 175 -30.53 17.37 1.45
CA GLY A 175 -31.31 17.99 2.51
C GLY A 175 -32.39 17.06 3.09
N LEU A 176 -32.31 15.77 2.81
CA LEU A 176 -33.22 14.77 3.39
C LEU A 176 -32.72 14.47 4.81
N MET A 177 -33.54 14.81 5.83
CA MET A 177 -33.22 14.47 7.21
C MET A 177 -33.22 12.94 7.36
N THR A 178 -32.17 12.38 7.88
CA THR A 178 -32.20 11.01 8.41
C THR A 178 -33.05 11.03 9.68
N LEU A 179 -34.18 10.37 9.60
CA LEU A 179 -35.00 10.05 10.78
C LEU A 179 -34.28 8.99 11.62
#